data_258144f0de31356fcdf9fd70a4eccbef
#
_entry.id   258144f0de31356fcdf9fd70a4eccbef
#
_cell.length_a   1.000
_cell.length_b   1.000
_cell.length_c   1.000
_cell.angle_alpha   90.00
_cell.angle_beta   90.00
_cell.angle_gamma   90.00
#
_symmetry.space_group_name_H-M   'P 1'
#
loop_
_entity.id
_entity.type
_entity.pdbx_description
1 polymer ?
#
loop_
_entity_poly.entity_id
_entity_poly.type
_entity_poly.pdbx_seq_one_letter_code
_entity_poly.pdbx_strand_id
1 'polypeptide(L)'
;LPRMTSTPSTTTHISQSECNTAQDCGMRWFAQWYLGLRHAGPEGPPARVGSLGHACLGAHVLALADPETFSGPPDFYAAMLTEARKRHYLAADADWCDASQDLLDHANLAHRAAHTLITSPEFDVRRPVVLDGRPLVEQRLHATWEQLARGAGLVLPDALRRALAPHRLGMEGTPDVVHYGNAAVADIDAPVYLDDYKMRTRPVDGTPADNVVADPQGAFYKMLLAALGADGNGRREVVFRQVNVYAGRWMTLEDFIDPGSPYVVSSGLPTRDEKRMPGMVRAEVWREAWRVLEERRRIATADNPKGPRLPTTSEYHEANRFIEDLSYRKAVQVSRWRLDHTVCLEVVRDMLAAVAMRLAQVDAGITPGRHLRTWKQAPCVRPFGCDVSSPCLASLGSNNAEATLREHLGAGRFRLDVLPAVGDHDDAPEAP
;
A
#
# COMPACT_ATOMS: atom_id res chain seq x y z
N LEU A 1 -38.07 -19.67 9.91
CA LEU A 1 -36.62 -19.72 9.88
C LEU A 1 -36.11 -19.19 11.23
N PRO A 2 -35.26 -19.90 11.97
CA PRO A 2 -34.66 -19.38 13.17
C PRO A 2 -33.91 -18.10 12.82
N ARG A 3 -34.14 -16.99 13.56
CA ARG A 3 -33.37 -15.77 13.49
C ARG A 3 -31.91 -16.17 13.70
N MET A 4 -31.09 -15.94 12.69
CA MET A 4 -29.65 -16.14 12.77
C MET A 4 -29.12 -15.28 13.92
N THR A 5 -28.74 -15.92 15.01
CA THR A 5 -27.92 -15.31 16.04
C THR A 5 -26.48 -15.32 15.51
N SER A 6 -26.25 -14.59 14.40
CA SER A 6 -24.90 -14.35 13.93
C SER A 6 -24.22 -13.44 14.95
N THR A 7 -23.17 -13.92 15.56
CA THR A 7 -22.26 -13.04 16.31
C THR A 7 -21.85 -11.91 15.35
N PRO A 8 -22.14 -10.64 15.69
CA PRO A 8 -21.83 -9.55 14.77
C PRO A 8 -20.34 -9.52 14.48
N SER A 9 -20.00 -9.04 13.30
CA SER A 9 -18.63 -8.76 12.87
C SER A 9 -17.80 -8.17 14.00
N THR A 10 -16.61 -8.71 14.19
CA THR A 10 -15.65 -8.28 15.22
C THR A 10 -15.11 -6.86 15.03
N THR A 11 -15.36 -6.22 13.86
CA THR A 11 -14.98 -4.83 13.63
C THR A 11 -16.03 -3.86 14.18
N THR A 12 -15.61 -3.05 15.14
CA THR A 12 -16.47 -2.01 15.74
C THR A 12 -16.52 -0.72 14.92
N HIS A 13 -15.55 -0.50 14.03
CA HIS A 13 -15.41 0.69 13.20
C HIS A 13 -15.27 0.31 11.73
N ILE A 14 -15.64 1.23 10.85
CA ILE A 14 -15.51 1.08 9.40
C ILE A 14 -14.12 1.56 8.97
N SER A 15 -13.40 0.74 8.20
CA SER A 15 -12.15 1.12 7.56
C SER A 15 -12.35 1.51 6.09
N GLN A 16 -11.40 2.23 5.53
CA GLN A 16 -11.37 2.55 4.11
C GLN A 16 -11.36 1.28 3.23
N SER A 17 -10.62 0.25 3.64
CA SER A 17 -10.58 -1.04 2.94
C SER A 17 -11.92 -1.77 2.97
N GLU A 18 -12.71 -1.64 4.07
CA GLU A 18 -14.08 -2.15 4.14
C GLU A 18 -14.97 -1.46 3.11
N CYS A 19 -14.91 -0.12 3.04
CA CYS A 19 -15.67 0.66 2.08
C CYS A 19 -15.38 0.25 0.64
N ASN A 20 -14.10 0.16 0.27
CA ASN A 20 -13.68 -0.26 -1.07
C ASN A 20 -14.21 -1.67 -1.39
N THR A 21 -14.09 -2.59 -0.45
CA THR A 21 -14.57 -3.96 -0.65
C THR A 21 -16.09 -3.99 -0.82
N ALA A 22 -16.84 -3.18 -0.05
CA ALA A 22 -18.30 -3.07 -0.16
C ALA A 22 -18.74 -2.50 -1.52
N GLN A 23 -17.99 -1.54 -2.06
CA GLN A 23 -18.22 -0.97 -3.39
C GLN A 23 -17.91 -1.97 -4.51
N ASP A 24 -16.79 -2.69 -4.37
CA ASP A 24 -16.30 -3.61 -5.40
C ASP A 24 -17.12 -4.89 -5.47
N CYS A 25 -17.35 -5.55 -4.33
CA CYS A 25 -18.04 -6.83 -4.31
C CYS A 25 -18.69 -7.12 -2.96
N GLY A 26 -20.02 -7.13 -2.93
CA GLY A 26 -20.77 -7.43 -1.71
C GLY A 26 -20.52 -8.82 -1.14
N MET A 27 -20.24 -9.83 -1.97
CA MET A 27 -19.90 -11.17 -1.49
C MET A 27 -18.53 -11.21 -0.82
N ARG A 28 -17.53 -10.53 -1.38
CA ARG A 28 -16.22 -10.39 -0.76
C ARG A 28 -16.32 -9.61 0.55
N TRP A 29 -17.08 -8.52 0.55
CA TRP A 29 -17.35 -7.74 1.76
C TRP A 29 -18.01 -8.61 2.84
N PHE A 30 -19.06 -9.38 2.49
CA PHE A 30 -19.75 -10.25 3.43
C PHE A 30 -18.80 -11.29 4.04
N ALA A 31 -18.00 -11.95 3.21
CA ALA A 31 -17.03 -12.93 3.69
C ALA A 31 -15.97 -12.29 4.60
N GLN A 32 -15.34 -11.22 4.15
CA GLN A 32 -14.16 -10.63 4.82
C GLN A 32 -14.52 -9.75 6.02
N TRP A 33 -15.60 -8.97 5.92
CA TRP A 33 -15.91 -7.91 6.90
C TRP A 33 -17.10 -8.24 7.79
N TYR A 34 -18.05 -9.00 7.30
CA TYR A 34 -19.18 -9.42 8.10
C TYR A 34 -18.92 -10.74 8.83
N LEU A 35 -18.39 -11.76 8.13
CA LEU A 35 -18.04 -13.05 8.71
C LEU A 35 -16.61 -13.10 9.28
N GLY A 36 -15.77 -12.11 9.02
CA GLY A 36 -14.39 -12.06 9.50
C GLY A 36 -13.44 -13.07 8.84
N LEU A 37 -13.77 -13.55 7.64
CA LEU A 37 -12.98 -14.56 6.95
C LEU A 37 -11.75 -13.96 6.29
N ARG A 38 -10.58 -14.48 6.59
CA ARG A 38 -9.33 -14.12 5.92
C ARG A 38 -8.71 -15.33 5.23
N HIS A 39 -8.04 -15.11 4.12
CA HIS A 39 -7.30 -16.18 3.45
C HIS A 39 -6.20 -16.71 4.37
N ALA A 40 -6.13 -18.05 4.54
CA ALA A 40 -5.15 -18.67 5.43
C ALA A 40 -3.74 -18.77 4.84
N GLY A 41 -3.58 -18.48 3.54
CA GLY A 41 -2.27 -18.49 2.89
C GLY A 41 -1.39 -17.32 3.27
N PRO A 42 -0.07 -17.47 3.10
CA PRO A 42 0.87 -16.39 3.35
C PRO A 42 0.60 -15.20 2.42
N GLU A 43 0.85 -14.00 2.90
CA GLU A 43 0.82 -12.80 2.07
C GLU A 43 1.80 -12.92 0.89
N GLY A 44 1.40 -12.43 -0.28
CA GLY A 44 2.25 -12.46 -1.47
C GLY A 44 3.47 -11.54 -1.35
N PRO A 45 4.51 -11.73 -2.21
CA PRO A 45 5.75 -10.96 -2.18
C PRO A 45 5.56 -9.44 -2.13
N PRO A 46 4.67 -8.81 -2.92
CA PRO A 46 4.48 -7.35 -2.85
C PRO A 46 3.97 -6.87 -1.50
N ALA A 47 3.09 -7.63 -0.84
CA ALA A 47 2.56 -7.26 0.46
C ALA A 47 3.63 -7.38 1.56
N ARG A 48 4.47 -8.44 1.52
CA ARG A 48 5.60 -8.60 2.44
C ARG A 48 6.61 -7.46 2.30
N VAL A 49 7.03 -7.14 1.07
CA VAL A 49 7.95 -6.01 0.82
C VAL A 49 7.33 -4.71 1.31
N GLY A 50 6.03 -4.50 1.08
CA GLY A 50 5.30 -3.35 1.59
C GLY A 50 5.37 -3.25 3.12
N SER A 51 4.90 -4.29 3.83
CA SER A 51 4.85 -4.30 5.29
C SER A 51 6.24 -4.10 5.94
N LEU A 52 7.27 -4.79 5.43
CA LEU A 52 8.63 -4.63 5.93
C LEU A 52 9.21 -3.25 5.62
N GLY A 53 8.91 -2.67 4.44
CA GLY A 53 9.34 -1.32 4.08
C GLY A 53 8.68 -0.25 4.95
N HIS A 54 7.40 -0.40 5.27
CA HIS A 54 6.70 0.48 6.21
C HIS A 54 7.31 0.41 7.61
N ALA A 55 7.70 -0.78 8.08
CA ALA A 55 8.39 -0.92 9.36
C ALA A 55 9.72 -0.13 9.40
N CYS A 56 10.51 -0.17 8.32
CA CYS A 56 11.73 0.64 8.20
C CYS A 56 11.44 2.14 8.24
N LEU A 57 10.46 2.60 7.46
CA LEU A 57 10.09 4.02 7.39
C LEU A 57 9.52 4.50 8.72
N GLY A 58 8.65 3.69 9.34
CA GLY A 58 8.10 3.98 10.67
C GLY A 58 9.20 4.16 11.70
N ALA A 59 10.17 3.24 11.77
CA ALA A 59 11.30 3.34 12.68
C ALA A 59 12.13 4.61 12.43
N HIS A 60 12.36 4.96 11.16
CA HIS A 60 13.09 6.19 10.81
C HIS A 60 12.36 7.45 11.26
N VAL A 61 11.05 7.55 10.97
CA VAL A 61 10.26 8.73 11.34
C VAL A 61 10.10 8.86 12.85
N LEU A 62 9.96 7.74 13.58
CA LEU A 62 9.95 7.75 15.05
C LEU A 62 11.28 8.24 15.63
N ALA A 63 12.42 7.82 15.07
CA ALA A 63 13.72 8.32 15.48
C ALA A 63 13.89 9.84 15.21
N LEU A 64 13.29 10.36 14.12
CA LEU A 64 13.26 11.81 13.88
C LEU A 64 12.34 12.57 14.87
N ALA A 65 11.29 11.91 15.35
CA ALA A 65 10.35 12.52 16.30
C ALA A 65 10.94 12.67 17.70
N ASP A 66 11.78 11.73 18.11
CA ASP A 66 12.40 11.70 19.42
C ASP A 66 13.91 11.39 19.32
N PRO A 67 14.72 12.40 18.92
CA PRO A 67 16.16 12.23 18.77
C PRO A 67 16.90 12.06 20.11
N GLU A 68 16.26 12.35 21.25
CA GLU A 68 16.88 12.14 22.58
C GLU A 68 16.84 10.68 22.99
N THR A 69 15.76 9.97 22.70
CA THR A 69 15.63 8.54 22.93
C THR A 69 16.42 7.71 21.91
N PHE A 70 16.48 8.18 20.65
CA PHE A 70 17.19 7.48 19.57
C PHE A 70 18.55 8.14 19.31
N SER A 71 19.59 7.70 20.00
CA SER A 71 20.96 8.24 19.90
C SER A 71 21.74 7.85 18.63
N GLY A 72 21.12 7.17 17.67
CA GLY A 72 21.77 6.70 16.43
C GLY A 72 20.77 6.43 15.30
N PRO A 73 21.27 6.01 14.11
CA PRO A 73 20.39 5.59 13.03
C PRO A 73 19.56 4.39 13.47
N PRO A 74 18.27 4.33 13.10
CA PRO A 74 17.39 3.23 13.49
C PRO A 74 17.89 1.91 12.90
N ASP A 75 17.77 0.84 13.68
CA ASP A 75 18.04 -0.52 13.21
C ASP A 75 16.83 -1.02 12.39
N PHE A 76 16.93 -0.90 11.07
CA PHE A 76 15.90 -1.33 10.16
C PHE A 76 15.67 -2.84 10.17
N TYR A 77 16.71 -3.64 10.42
CA TYR A 77 16.55 -5.09 10.49
C TYR A 77 15.81 -5.51 11.77
N ALA A 78 16.03 -4.84 12.89
CA ALA A 78 15.23 -5.06 14.10
C ALA A 78 13.76 -4.66 13.92
N ALA A 79 13.49 -3.51 13.26
CA ALA A 79 12.13 -3.08 12.94
C ALA A 79 11.41 -4.08 12.02
N MET A 80 12.08 -4.53 10.95
CA MET A 80 11.53 -5.55 10.05
C MET A 80 11.32 -6.90 10.72
N LEU A 81 12.21 -7.31 11.66
CA LEU A 81 12.06 -8.54 12.41
C LEU A 81 10.80 -8.52 13.28
N THR A 82 10.58 -7.40 13.95
CA THR A 82 9.38 -7.18 14.76
C THR A 82 8.13 -7.29 13.91
N GLU A 83 8.09 -6.64 12.75
CA GLU A 83 6.95 -6.71 11.84
C GLU A 83 6.77 -8.11 11.23
N ALA A 84 7.87 -8.82 10.89
CA ALA A 84 7.83 -10.19 10.36
C ALA A 84 7.22 -11.18 11.37
N ARG A 85 7.56 -11.04 12.67
CA ARG A 85 6.97 -11.82 13.76
C ARG A 85 5.49 -11.48 13.96
N LYS A 86 5.14 -10.20 13.99
CA LYS A 86 3.76 -9.70 14.11
C LYS A 86 2.87 -10.20 12.97
N ARG A 87 3.38 -10.28 11.75
CA ARG A 87 2.68 -10.78 10.56
C ARG A 87 2.74 -12.29 10.37
N HIS A 88 3.36 -13.00 11.29
CA HIS A 88 3.58 -14.45 11.22
C HIS A 88 4.36 -14.91 9.97
N TYR A 89 5.23 -14.06 9.43
CA TYR A 89 6.22 -14.46 8.43
C TYR A 89 7.34 -15.28 9.06
N LEU A 90 7.60 -15.04 10.34
CA LEU A 90 8.47 -15.79 11.24
C LEU A 90 7.70 -16.20 12.50
N ALA A 91 8.17 -17.24 13.18
CA ALA A 91 7.68 -17.57 14.51
C ALA A 91 8.01 -16.43 15.50
N ALA A 92 7.27 -16.35 16.61
CA ALA A 92 7.40 -15.23 17.54
C ALA A 92 8.80 -15.13 18.20
N ASP A 93 9.49 -16.26 18.32
CA ASP A 93 10.83 -16.42 18.90
C ASP A 93 11.94 -16.59 17.86
N ALA A 94 11.59 -16.72 16.55
CA ALA A 94 12.56 -16.90 15.47
C ALA A 94 13.32 -15.61 15.14
N ASP A 95 14.53 -15.75 14.62
CA ASP A 95 15.36 -14.64 14.15
C ASP A 95 15.59 -14.71 12.64
N TRP A 96 16.32 -13.76 12.07
CA TRP A 96 16.65 -13.75 10.64
C TRP A 96 17.45 -14.96 10.19
N CYS A 97 18.21 -15.61 11.07
CA CYS A 97 18.88 -16.87 10.76
C CYS A 97 17.92 -18.04 10.50
N ASP A 98 16.67 -17.94 10.97
CA ASP A 98 15.63 -18.94 10.76
C ASP A 98 14.75 -18.61 9.54
N ALA A 99 14.98 -17.45 8.92
CA ALA A 99 14.18 -16.98 7.79
C ALA A 99 14.48 -17.79 6.51
N SER A 100 13.46 -18.02 5.71
CA SER A 100 13.66 -18.54 4.35
C SER A 100 14.39 -17.52 3.48
N GLN A 101 15.13 -18.01 2.46
CA GLN A 101 15.82 -17.14 1.51
C GLN A 101 14.85 -16.15 0.83
N ASP A 102 13.63 -16.61 0.50
CA ASP A 102 12.58 -15.77 -0.07
C ASP A 102 12.20 -14.58 0.87
N LEU A 103 12.09 -14.82 2.18
CA LEU A 103 11.81 -13.75 3.13
C LEU A 103 12.99 -12.79 3.29
N LEU A 104 14.22 -13.29 3.28
CA LEU A 104 15.44 -12.46 3.31
C LEU A 104 15.54 -11.57 2.06
N ASP A 105 15.20 -12.11 0.90
CA ASP A 105 15.19 -11.35 -0.35
C ASP A 105 14.14 -10.22 -0.28
N HIS A 106 12.95 -10.49 0.28
CA HIS A 106 11.93 -9.47 0.49
C HIS A 106 12.36 -8.40 1.52
N ALA A 107 13.04 -8.79 2.59
CA ALA A 107 13.59 -7.85 3.58
C ALA A 107 14.65 -6.94 2.94
N ASN A 108 15.53 -7.50 2.12
CA ASN A 108 16.54 -6.73 1.38
C ASN A 108 15.92 -5.76 0.37
N LEU A 109 14.83 -6.15 -0.29
CA LEU A 109 14.07 -5.26 -1.17
C LEU A 109 13.43 -4.12 -0.39
N ALA A 110 12.79 -4.42 0.73
CA ALA A 110 12.14 -3.46 1.62
C ALA A 110 13.14 -2.45 2.18
N HIS A 111 14.29 -2.92 2.69
CA HIS A 111 15.38 -2.10 3.19
C HIS A 111 15.88 -1.12 2.11
N ARG A 112 16.17 -1.62 0.90
CA ARG A 112 16.62 -0.77 -0.22
C ARG A 112 15.59 0.28 -0.60
N ALA A 113 14.30 -0.07 -0.63
CA ALA A 113 13.24 0.88 -0.92
C ALA A 113 13.17 1.97 0.14
N ALA A 114 13.15 1.61 1.42
CA ALA A 114 13.16 2.56 2.52
C ALA A 114 14.38 3.49 2.46
N HIS A 115 15.58 2.95 2.26
CA HIS A 115 16.80 3.74 2.11
C HIS A 115 16.74 4.68 0.90
N THR A 116 16.23 4.21 -0.23
CA THR A 116 16.05 5.02 -1.44
C THR A 116 15.13 6.21 -1.18
N LEU A 117 14.04 6.00 -0.45
CA LEU A 117 13.13 7.10 -0.10
C LEU A 117 13.78 8.08 0.88
N ILE A 118 14.36 7.58 1.97
CA ILE A 118 14.95 8.42 3.03
C ILE A 118 16.07 9.31 2.49
N THR A 119 16.84 8.83 1.52
CA THR A 119 17.91 9.60 0.87
C THR A 119 17.44 10.45 -0.31
N SER A 120 16.17 10.34 -0.69
CA SER A 120 15.57 11.13 -1.77
C SER A 120 15.28 12.56 -1.32
N PRO A 121 15.43 13.57 -2.19
CA PRO A 121 14.96 14.93 -1.92
C PRO A 121 13.44 15.03 -1.73
N GLU A 122 12.70 14.01 -2.19
CA GLU A 122 11.24 13.94 -2.02
C GLU A 122 10.83 13.56 -0.57
N PHE A 123 11.78 13.07 0.23
CA PHE A 123 11.55 12.76 1.65
C PHE A 123 11.78 14.01 2.50
N ASP A 124 10.69 14.70 2.84
CA ASP A 124 10.70 15.93 3.60
C ASP A 124 10.08 15.78 5.00
N VAL A 125 9.88 14.55 5.48
CA VAL A 125 9.39 14.29 6.83
C VAL A 125 10.44 14.71 7.84
N ARG A 126 10.09 15.70 8.67
CA ARG A 126 10.97 16.21 9.74
C ARG A 126 10.29 16.20 11.11
N ARG A 127 8.99 16.42 11.10
CA ARG A 127 8.20 16.56 12.33
C ARG A 127 6.85 15.87 12.13
N PRO A 128 6.67 14.65 12.62
CA PRO A 128 5.36 14.02 12.63
C PRO A 128 4.38 14.79 13.50
N VAL A 129 3.12 14.74 13.14
CA VAL A 129 2.04 15.23 13.98
C VAL A 129 1.96 14.35 15.22
N VAL A 130 1.80 14.99 16.39
CA VAL A 130 1.63 14.27 17.66
C VAL A 130 0.18 14.40 18.10
N LEU A 131 -0.47 13.28 18.35
CA LEU A 131 -1.83 13.19 18.88
C LEU A 131 -1.78 12.39 20.19
N ASP A 132 -2.31 12.95 21.27
CA ASP A 132 -2.32 12.35 22.61
C ASP A 132 -0.91 11.87 23.06
N GLY A 133 0.10 12.67 22.76
CA GLY A 133 1.50 12.41 23.13
C GLY A 133 2.21 11.37 22.23
N ARG A 134 1.57 10.87 21.19
CA ARG A 134 2.13 9.87 20.27
C ARG A 134 2.27 10.44 18.86
N PRO A 135 3.42 10.24 18.18
CA PRO A 135 3.56 10.65 16.78
C PRO A 135 2.65 9.79 15.89
N LEU A 136 2.00 10.42 14.90
CA LEU A 136 1.13 9.75 13.95
C LEU A 136 1.95 9.05 12.85
N VAL A 137 2.51 7.91 13.22
CA VAL A 137 3.30 7.02 12.37
C VAL A 137 2.77 5.61 12.54
N GLU A 138 2.17 5.03 11.50
CA GLU A 138 1.54 3.70 11.53
C GLU A 138 0.56 3.53 12.72
N GLN A 139 0.04 4.63 13.23
CA GLN A 139 -0.85 4.63 14.38
C GLN A 139 -2.28 4.38 13.93
N ARG A 140 -2.95 3.40 14.55
CA ARG A 140 -4.37 3.15 14.33
C ARG A 140 -5.19 4.26 14.96
N LEU A 141 -5.92 4.99 14.13
CA LEU A 141 -6.86 6.03 14.52
C LEU A 141 -8.28 5.48 14.47
N HIS A 142 -9.11 5.92 15.39
CA HIS A 142 -10.56 5.66 15.35
C HIS A 142 -11.31 6.87 15.86
N ALA A 143 -12.47 7.13 15.27
CA ALA A 143 -13.36 8.21 15.67
C ALA A 143 -14.80 7.71 15.66
N THR A 144 -15.53 8.02 16.72
CA THR A 144 -16.96 7.73 16.81
C THR A 144 -17.80 8.62 15.88
N TRP A 145 -19.04 8.22 15.60
CA TRP A 145 -19.94 9.05 14.79
C TRP A 145 -20.13 10.45 15.38
N GLU A 146 -20.11 10.57 16.71
CA GLU A 146 -20.22 11.86 17.39
C GLU A 146 -18.96 12.72 17.18
N GLN A 147 -17.77 12.14 17.29
CA GLN A 147 -16.51 12.85 17.04
C GLN A 147 -16.41 13.29 15.57
N LEU A 148 -16.81 12.42 14.64
CA LEU A 148 -16.85 12.73 13.20
C LEU A 148 -17.82 13.88 12.88
N ALA A 149 -19.01 13.87 13.52
CA ALA A 149 -19.98 14.95 13.34
C ALA A 149 -19.49 16.27 13.93
N ARG A 150 -18.86 16.24 15.11
CA ARG A 150 -18.39 17.43 15.82
C ARG A 150 -17.11 18.03 15.22
N GLY A 151 -16.11 17.20 14.98
CA GLY A 151 -14.77 17.65 14.53
C GLY A 151 -14.66 17.78 13.02
N ALA A 152 -15.21 16.81 12.27
CA ALA A 152 -15.12 16.78 10.81
C ALA A 152 -16.39 17.30 10.09
N GLY A 153 -17.47 17.62 10.80
CA GLY A 153 -18.76 17.97 10.18
C GLY A 153 -19.41 16.83 9.40
N LEU A 154 -18.96 15.60 9.61
CA LEU A 154 -19.52 14.41 8.93
C LEU A 154 -20.84 14.00 9.60
N VAL A 155 -21.89 14.73 9.28
CA VAL A 155 -23.25 14.38 9.73
C VAL A 155 -23.83 13.37 8.76
N LEU A 156 -24.17 12.17 9.27
CA LEU A 156 -24.79 11.13 8.46
C LEU A 156 -26.28 11.41 8.28
N PRO A 157 -26.82 11.28 7.05
CA PRO A 157 -28.24 11.25 6.82
C PRO A 157 -28.92 10.16 7.66
N ASP A 158 -30.15 10.38 8.10
CA ASP A 158 -30.86 9.46 9.00
C ASP A 158 -30.94 8.02 8.48
N ALA A 159 -31.08 7.84 7.18
CA ALA A 159 -31.08 6.51 6.56
C ALA A 159 -29.72 5.79 6.75
N LEU A 160 -28.61 6.48 6.49
CA LEU A 160 -27.28 5.93 6.71
C LEU A 160 -27.01 5.65 8.19
N ARG A 161 -27.36 6.58 9.05
CA ARG A 161 -27.19 6.42 10.50
C ARG A 161 -27.96 5.22 11.02
N ARG A 162 -29.21 5.02 10.62
CA ARG A 162 -30.01 3.84 11.00
C ARG A 162 -29.42 2.52 10.53
N ALA A 163 -28.79 2.51 9.35
CA ALA A 163 -28.16 1.30 8.81
C ALA A 163 -26.80 1.00 9.45
N LEU A 164 -26.00 2.03 9.79
CA LEU A 164 -24.62 1.86 10.27
C LEU A 164 -24.54 1.73 11.79
N ALA A 165 -25.22 2.60 12.55
CA ALA A 165 -25.04 2.71 13.99
C ALA A 165 -25.33 1.42 14.80
N PRO A 166 -26.26 0.53 14.41
CA PRO A 166 -26.44 -0.75 15.08
C PRO A 166 -25.26 -1.70 14.97
N HIS A 167 -24.40 -1.52 13.95
CA HIS A 167 -23.32 -2.43 13.61
C HIS A 167 -21.93 -1.82 13.77
N ARG A 168 -21.81 -0.49 13.75
CA ARG A 168 -20.54 0.22 13.75
C ARG A 168 -20.58 1.46 14.63
N LEU A 169 -19.53 1.67 15.42
CA LEU A 169 -19.39 2.82 16.32
C LEU A 169 -18.84 4.08 15.64
N GLY A 170 -18.17 3.92 14.50
CA GLY A 170 -17.53 5.03 13.79
C GLY A 170 -16.62 4.57 12.66
N MET A 171 -15.56 5.32 12.41
CA MET A 171 -14.55 5.05 11.40
C MET A 171 -13.20 4.76 12.04
N GLU A 172 -12.36 3.98 11.34
CA GLU A 172 -10.98 3.70 11.74
C GLU A 172 -10.03 3.66 10.55
N GLY A 173 -8.76 3.94 10.79
CA GLY A 173 -7.72 3.84 9.77
C GLY A 173 -6.33 3.99 10.34
N THR A 174 -5.34 3.52 9.59
CA THR A 174 -3.93 3.61 9.97
C THR A 174 -3.20 4.36 8.86
N PRO A 175 -3.03 5.70 8.99
CA PRO A 175 -2.19 6.44 8.06
C PRO A 175 -0.72 6.03 8.25
N ASP A 176 0.05 6.00 7.16
CA ASP A 176 1.45 5.62 7.26
C ASP A 176 2.24 6.66 8.04
N VAL A 177 2.16 7.94 7.61
CA VAL A 177 2.77 9.07 8.32
C VAL A 177 1.92 10.33 8.15
N VAL A 178 1.74 11.07 9.25
CA VAL A 178 1.15 12.41 9.22
C VAL A 178 2.18 13.42 9.78
N HIS A 179 2.52 14.45 9.02
CA HIS A 179 3.61 15.35 9.39
C HIS A 179 3.42 16.79 8.89
N TYR A 180 4.24 17.71 9.42
CA TYR A 180 4.24 19.13 9.03
C TYR A 180 5.28 19.47 7.94
N GLY A 181 5.94 18.50 7.34
CA GLY A 181 7.07 18.75 6.45
C GLY A 181 8.21 19.48 7.16
N ASN A 182 8.73 20.53 6.53
CA ASN A 182 9.77 21.38 7.09
C ASN A 182 9.22 22.56 7.91
N ALA A 183 7.89 22.72 8.01
CA ALA A 183 7.29 23.86 8.70
C ALA A 183 7.41 23.73 10.23
N ALA A 184 7.41 24.85 10.91
CA ALA A 184 7.31 24.88 12.36
C ALA A 184 5.90 24.44 12.80
N VAL A 185 5.81 23.67 13.90
CA VAL A 185 4.51 23.23 14.45
C VAL A 185 3.59 24.41 14.80
N ALA A 186 4.18 25.55 15.21
CA ALA A 186 3.44 26.76 15.53
C ALA A 186 2.90 27.53 14.31
N ASP A 187 3.38 27.20 13.11
CA ASP A 187 2.88 27.80 11.87
C ASP A 187 1.52 27.18 11.50
N ILE A 188 0.46 27.88 11.86
CA ILE A 188 -0.92 27.42 11.66
C ILE A 188 -1.32 27.42 10.18
N ASP A 189 -0.63 28.19 9.35
CA ASP A 189 -0.90 28.27 7.90
C ASP A 189 -0.17 27.15 7.12
N ALA A 190 0.78 26.48 7.77
CA ALA A 190 1.46 25.35 7.16
C ALA A 190 0.52 24.15 6.99
N PRO A 191 0.55 23.47 5.83
CA PRO A 191 -0.25 22.29 5.60
C PRO A 191 0.19 21.12 6.48
N VAL A 192 -0.76 20.21 6.71
CA VAL A 192 -0.49 18.86 7.22
C VAL A 192 -0.39 17.91 6.02
N TYR A 193 0.71 17.20 5.93
CA TYR A 193 0.91 16.17 4.92
C TYR A 193 0.50 14.81 5.47
N LEU A 194 -0.23 14.08 4.66
CA LEU A 194 -0.66 12.71 4.92
C LEU A 194 -0.02 11.82 3.86
N ASP A 195 1.04 11.11 4.24
CA ASP A 195 1.78 10.25 3.34
C ASP A 195 1.23 8.83 3.35
N ASP A 196 1.10 8.26 2.16
CA ASP A 196 0.77 6.87 1.89
C ASP A 196 1.89 6.26 1.03
N TYR A 197 2.70 5.41 1.63
CA TYR A 197 3.88 4.82 1.00
C TYR A 197 3.52 3.54 0.24
N LYS A 198 3.92 3.46 -1.01
CA LYS A 198 3.69 2.28 -1.86
C LYS A 198 5.02 1.72 -2.36
N MET A 199 5.46 0.61 -1.78
CA MET A 199 6.63 -0.12 -2.28
C MET A 199 6.27 -0.83 -3.58
N ARG A 200 6.93 -0.44 -4.69
CA ARG A 200 6.66 -0.95 -6.03
C ARG A 200 7.82 -1.80 -6.52
N THR A 201 7.53 -3.01 -6.96
CA THR A 201 8.53 -3.89 -7.61
C THR A 201 8.75 -3.54 -9.08
N ARG A 202 7.89 -2.70 -9.65
CA ARG A 202 8.02 -2.16 -11.01
C ARG A 202 8.12 -0.64 -10.95
N PRO A 203 8.88 -0.01 -11.84
CA PRO A 203 8.90 1.44 -11.97
C PRO A 203 7.50 1.98 -12.16
N VAL A 204 7.23 3.13 -11.60
CA VAL A 204 5.97 3.84 -11.83
C VAL A 204 6.13 4.66 -13.10
N ASP A 205 5.41 4.28 -14.14
CA ASP A 205 5.36 5.04 -15.38
C ASP A 205 4.24 6.09 -15.26
N GLY A 206 4.53 7.28 -15.69
CA GLY A 206 3.54 8.36 -15.76
C GLY A 206 3.95 9.62 -15.03
N THR A 207 3.24 10.70 -15.34
CA THR A 207 3.39 11.98 -14.67
C THR A 207 2.75 11.92 -13.29
N PRO A 208 3.42 12.39 -12.24
CA PRO A 208 2.79 12.51 -10.93
C PRO A 208 1.49 13.31 -11.05
N ALA A 209 0.42 12.81 -10.42
CA ALA A 209 -0.81 13.59 -10.35
C ALA A 209 -0.59 14.75 -9.37
N ASP A 210 -0.91 15.96 -9.82
CA ASP A 210 -1.02 17.14 -8.96
C ASP A 210 -2.43 17.67 -9.16
N ASN A 211 -3.37 17.10 -8.42
CA ASN A 211 -4.79 17.32 -8.63
C ASN A 211 -5.45 17.91 -7.38
N VAL A 212 -6.45 18.75 -7.59
CA VAL A 212 -7.34 19.31 -6.55
C VAL A 212 -8.55 18.39 -6.29
N VAL A 213 -8.48 17.13 -6.66
CA VAL A 213 -9.60 16.18 -6.53
C VAL A 213 -9.35 15.25 -5.35
N ALA A 214 -10.38 14.97 -4.57
CA ALA A 214 -10.29 14.07 -3.44
C ALA A 214 -9.94 12.64 -3.89
N ASP A 215 -8.80 12.15 -3.39
CA ASP A 215 -8.54 10.72 -3.39
C ASP A 215 -9.40 10.06 -2.29
N PRO A 216 -10.10 8.94 -2.54
CA PRO A 216 -10.96 8.30 -1.54
C PRO A 216 -10.24 7.92 -0.24
N GLN A 217 -8.99 7.45 -0.31
CA GLN A 217 -8.18 7.11 0.86
C GLN A 217 -7.78 8.38 1.62
N GLY A 218 -7.31 9.40 0.90
CA GLY A 218 -6.99 10.71 1.46
C GLY A 218 -8.21 11.36 2.11
N ALA A 219 -9.38 11.33 1.46
CA ALA A 219 -10.62 11.88 2.00
C ALA A 219 -11.03 11.18 3.30
N PHE A 220 -10.93 9.85 3.34
CA PHE A 220 -11.27 9.05 4.52
C PHE A 220 -10.37 9.42 5.71
N TYR A 221 -9.06 9.48 5.52
CA TYR A 221 -8.12 9.86 6.57
C TYR A 221 -8.26 11.32 6.99
N LYS A 222 -8.55 12.24 6.05
CA LYS A 222 -8.82 13.63 6.40
C LYS A 222 -9.97 13.75 7.38
N MET A 223 -11.06 12.97 7.21
CA MET A 223 -12.18 12.99 8.14
C MET A 223 -11.77 12.48 9.53
N LEU A 224 -10.93 11.45 9.61
CA LEU A 224 -10.39 10.97 10.89
C LEU A 224 -9.51 12.02 11.58
N LEU A 225 -8.57 12.63 10.83
CA LEU A 225 -7.70 13.67 11.37
C LEU A 225 -8.49 14.89 11.90
N ALA A 226 -9.49 15.33 11.13
CA ALA A 226 -10.38 16.42 11.54
C ALA A 226 -11.21 16.07 12.77
N ALA A 227 -11.75 14.84 12.83
CA ALA A 227 -12.53 14.37 13.98
C ALA A 227 -11.71 14.34 15.27
N LEU A 228 -10.41 14.10 15.16
CA LEU A 228 -9.46 14.00 16.27
C LEU A 228 -8.68 15.31 16.52
N GLY A 229 -8.92 16.36 15.71
CA GLY A 229 -8.25 17.66 15.84
C GLY A 229 -6.80 17.68 15.37
N ALA A 230 -6.33 16.61 14.73
CA ALA A 230 -4.94 16.47 14.26
C ALA A 230 -4.59 17.41 13.08
N ASP A 231 -5.59 17.96 12.40
CA ASP A 231 -5.47 19.00 11.37
C ASP A 231 -5.58 20.44 11.92
N GLY A 232 -5.36 20.62 13.22
CA GLY A 232 -5.52 21.91 13.89
C GLY A 232 -6.98 22.35 14.02
N ASN A 233 -7.91 21.41 14.18
CA ASN A 233 -9.36 21.62 14.22
C ASN A 233 -9.90 22.25 12.92
N GLY A 234 -9.49 21.73 11.79
CA GLY A 234 -9.93 22.18 10.46
C GLY A 234 -9.28 23.50 9.99
N ARG A 235 -8.27 23.99 10.70
CA ARG A 235 -7.57 25.24 10.35
C ARG A 235 -6.44 25.04 9.33
N ARG A 236 -5.90 23.83 9.24
CA ARG A 236 -4.79 23.51 8.33
C ARG A 236 -5.29 22.84 7.07
N GLU A 237 -4.69 23.20 5.96
CA GLU A 237 -4.85 22.44 4.73
C GLU A 237 -4.29 21.02 4.94
N VAL A 238 -5.00 20.00 4.49
CA VAL A 238 -4.50 18.61 4.46
C VAL A 238 -4.14 18.26 3.03
N VAL A 239 -2.89 17.89 2.81
CA VAL A 239 -2.37 17.44 1.53
C VAL A 239 -2.09 15.94 1.61
N PHE A 240 -2.86 15.14 0.88
CA PHE A 240 -2.59 13.72 0.73
C PHE A 240 -1.48 13.50 -0.29
N ARG A 241 -0.50 12.67 0.03
CA ARG A 241 0.61 12.33 -0.86
C ARG A 241 0.71 10.81 -0.98
N GLN A 242 0.56 10.31 -2.19
CA GLN A 242 0.92 8.92 -2.49
C GLN A 242 2.37 8.90 -2.94
N VAL A 243 3.22 8.26 -2.14
CA VAL A 243 4.65 8.17 -2.35
C VAL A 243 4.98 6.78 -2.87
N ASN A 244 5.18 6.67 -4.18
CA ASN A 244 5.56 5.42 -4.80
C ASN A 244 7.08 5.28 -4.78
N VAL A 245 7.58 4.19 -4.19
CA VAL A 245 9.00 3.91 -4.06
C VAL A 245 9.33 2.64 -4.81
N TYR A 246 10.31 2.71 -5.69
CA TYR A 246 10.78 1.54 -6.40
C TYR A 246 11.66 0.66 -5.51
N ALA A 247 11.18 -0.54 -5.21
CA ALA A 247 11.86 -1.54 -4.40
C ALA A 247 12.64 -2.58 -5.24
N GLY A 248 12.62 -2.47 -6.57
CA GLY A 248 13.25 -3.43 -7.45
C GLY A 248 14.77 -3.29 -7.53
N ARG A 249 15.36 -4.12 -8.39
CA ARG A 249 16.79 -4.13 -8.63
C ARG A 249 17.20 -2.96 -9.56
N TRP A 250 18.29 -2.29 -9.21
CA TRP A 250 19.00 -1.41 -10.14
C TRP A 250 20.00 -2.24 -10.93
N MET A 251 19.95 -2.09 -12.25
CA MET A 251 20.91 -2.75 -13.14
C MET A 251 22.25 -2.00 -13.11
N THR A 252 23.32 -2.76 -13.07
CA THR A 252 24.71 -2.27 -13.07
C THR A 252 25.30 -2.32 -14.46
N LEU A 253 26.50 -1.77 -14.61
CA LEU A 253 27.23 -1.83 -15.88
C LEU A 253 27.56 -3.28 -16.27
N GLU A 254 27.93 -4.10 -15.30
CA GLU A 254 28.28 -5.51 -15.48
C GLU A 254 27.11 -6.32 -16.06
N ASP A 255 25.87 -6.01 -15.67
CA ASP A 255 24.69 -6.66 -16.22
C ASP A 255 24.59 -6.55 -17.75
N PHE A 256 25.15 -5.47 -18.34
CA PHE A 256 25.09 -5.22 -19.78
C PHE A 256 26.35 -5.61 -20.53
N ILE A 257 27.52 -5.54 -19.88
CA ILE A 257 28.80 -5.76 -20.57
C ILE A 257 29.35 -7.19 -20.42
N ASP A 258 28.76 -8.01 -19.55
CA ASP A 258 29.13 -9.44 -19.44
C ASP A 258 28.80 -10.15 -20.75
N PRO A 259 29.76 -10.89 -21.34
CA PRO A 259 29.53 -11.63 -22.58
C PRO A 259 28.37 -12.64 -22.54
N GLY A 260 28.05 -13.16 -21.36
CA GLY A 260 26.92 -14.08 -21.13
C GLY A 260 25.60 -13.39 -20.75
N SER A 261 25.58 -12.06 -20.72
CA SER A 261 24.41 -11.32 -20.25
C SER A 261 23.19 -11.51 -21.15
N PRO A 262 22.03 -11.88 -20.58
CA PRO A 262 20.78 -11.96 -21.33
C PRO A 262 20.27 -10.58 -21.77
N TYR A 263 20.87 -9.49 -21.28
CA TYR A 263 20.49 -8.10 -21.57
C TYR A 263 21.24 -7.50 -22.76
N VAL A 264 22.04 -8.30 -23.43
CA VAL A 264 22.70 -7.95 -24.67
C VAL A 264 22.00 -8.68 -25.82
N VAL A 265 21.54 -7.94 -26.82
CA VAL A 265 20.93 -8.55 -28.02
C VAL A 265 21.98 -9.16 -28.93
N SER A 266 21.55 -10.01 -29.88
CA SER A 266 22.44 -10.72 -30.81
C SER A 266 23.36 -9.80 -31.64
N SER A 267 23.01 -8.53 -31.79
CA SER A 267 23.86 -7.50 -32.42
C SER A 267 25.01 -7.04 -31.52
N GLY A 268 25.14 -7.51 -30.29
CA GLY A 268 26.14 -7.08 -29.32
C GLY A 268 25.84 -5.72 -28.68
N LEU A 269 24.60 -5.24 -28.75
CA LEU A 269 24.16 -3.99 -28.15
C LEU A 269 23.31 -4.26 -26.91
N PRO A 270 23.25 -3.33 -25.92
CA PRO A 270 22.35 -3.49 -24.78
C PRO A 270 20.90 -3.46 -25.25
N THR A 271 20.08 -4.33 -24.66
CA THR A 271 18.64 -4.35 -24.96
C THR A 271 17.91 -3.23 -24.21
N ARG A 272 16.94 -2.63 -24.89
CA ARG A 272 15.94 -1.75 -24.30
C ARG A 272 14.60 -2.45 -24.08
N ASP A 273 14.50 -3.74 -24.36
CA ASP A 273 13.28 -4.50 -24.17
C ASP A 273 12.99 -4.63 -22.68
N GLU A 274 11.97 -3.92 -22.20
CA GLU A 274 11.55 -3.90 -20.78
C GLU A 274 11.18 -5.29 -20.26
N LYS A 275 10.75 -6.20 -21.13
CA LYS A 275 10.46 -7.58 -20.74
C LYS A 275 11.72 -8.36 -20.42
N ARG A 276 12.85 -7.96 -21.00
CA ARG A 276 14.16 -8.56 -20.76
C ARG A 276 14.94 -7.85 -19.66
N MET A 277 14.58 -6.60 -19.33
CA MET A 277 15.20 -5.82 -18.26
C MET A 277 14.32 -5.88 -17.00
N PRO A 278 14.60 -6.77 -16.04
CA PRO A 278 13.77 -6.93 -14.85
C PRO A 278 13.93 -5.81 -13.80
N GLY A 279 14.76 -4.80 -14.09
CA GLY A 279 15.07 -3.72 -13.18
C GLY A 279 15.11 -2.34 -13.82
N MET A 280 15.30 -1.32 -13.00
CA MET A 280 15.60 0.03 -13.48
C MET A 280 17.05 0.17 -13.87
N VAL A 281 17.29 0.96 -14.91
CA VAL A 281 18.63 1.33 -15.37
C VAL A 281 18.79 2.84 -15.19
N ARG A 282 19.92 3.27 -14.64
CA ARG A 282 20.30 4.69 -14.65
C ARG A 282 20.78 5.10 -16.04
N ALA A 283 20.43 6.29 -16.47
CA ALA A 283 20.83 6.79 -17.79
C ALA A 283 22.35 6.75 -18.02
N GLU A 284 23.15 7.00 -16.96
CA GLU A 284 24.60 6.93 -17.00
C GLU A 284 25.12 5.51 -17.25
N VAL A 285 24.52 4.53 -16.56
CA VAL A 285 24.87 3.10 -16.72
C VAL A 285 24.57 2.64 -18.15
N TRP A 286 23.40 3.03 -18.69
CA TRP A 286 23.02 2.70 -20.05
C TRP A 286 23.98 3.33 -21.09
N ARG A 287 24.32 4.62 -20.95
CA ARG A 287 25.26 5.30 -21.83
C ARG A 287 26.62 4.63 -21.82
N GLU A 288 27.11 4.29 -20.65
CA GLU A 288 28.42 3.65 -20.51
C GLU A 288 28.40 2.22 -21.07
N ALA A 289 27.32 1.44 -20.80
CA ALA A 289 27.15 0.12 -21.40
C ALA A 289 27.14 0.19 -22.93
N TRP A 290 26.40 1.16 -23.50
CA TRP A 290 26.38 1.41 -24.94
C TRP A 290 27.78 1.70 -25.47
N ARG A 291 28.52 2.63 -24.84
CA ARG A 291 29.88 3.02 -25.22
C ARG A 291 30.85 1.82 -25.19
N VAL A 292 30.84 1.04 -24.13
CA VAL A 292 31.72 -0.13 -24.00
C VAL A 292 31.41 -1.19 -25.05
N LEU A 293 30.17 -1.50 -25.29
CA LEU A 293 29.75 -2.52 -26.25
C LEU A 293 29.99 -2.06 -27.69
N GLU A 294 29.82 -0.77 -27.98
CA GLU A 294 30.14 -0.21 -29.28
C GLU A 294 31.63 -0.28 -29.55
N GLU A 295 32.50 0.05 -28.60
CA GLU A 295 33.94 -0.04 -28.75
C GLU A 295 34.41 -1.48 -28.95
N ARG A 296 33.90 -2.44 -28.15
CA ARG A 296 34.19 -3.87 -28.37
C ARG A 296 33.85 -4.32 -29.80
N ARG A 297 32.69 -3.88 -30.28
CA ARG A 297 32.22 -4.19 -31.62
C ARG A 297 33.09 -3.53 -32.71
N ARG A 298 33.55 -2.31 -32.47
CA ARG A 298 34.47 -1.61 -33.40
C ARG A 298 35.78 -2.35 -33.52
N ILE A 299 36.34 -2.83 -32.38
CA ILE A 299 37.56 -3.66 -32.38
C ILE A 299 37.30 -4.97 -33.11
N ALA A 300 36.23 -5.69 -32.78
CA ALA A 300 35.89 -6.96 -33.44
C ALA A 300 35.66 -6.81 -34.95
N THR A 301 35.12 -5.68 -35.41
CA THR A 301 34.93 -5.41 -36.84
C THR A 301 36.26 -5.07 -37.54
N ALA A 302 37.20 -4.41 -36.86
CA ALA A 302 38.52 -4.14 -37.39
C ALA A 302 39.33 -5.44 -37.58
N ASP A 303 39.24 -6.37 -36.64
CA ASP A 303 39.89 -7.68 -36.68
C ASP A 303 39.19 -8.66 -37.64
N ASN A 304 37.91 -8.51 -37.86
CA ASN A 304 37.12 -9.32 -38.79
C ASN A 304 36.12 -8.45 -39.56
N PRO A 305 36.44 -8.02 -40.79
CA PRO A 305 35.56 -7.18 -41.63
C PRO A 305 34.18 -7.77 -41.93
N LYS A 306 34.02 -9.09 -41.77
CA LYS A 306 32.71 -9.79 -41.85
C LYS A 306 31.99 -9.91 -40.49
N GLY A 307 32.54 -9.32 -39.45
CA GLY A 307 32.00 -9.30 -38.11
C GLY A 307 30.72 -8.47 -37.94
N PRO A 308 30.24 -8.28 -36.67
CA PRO A 308 29.03 -7.54 -36.43
C PRO A 308 29.07 -6.11 -36.96
N ARG A 309 28.04 -5.71 -37.69
CA ARG A 309 27.95 -4.36 -38.28
C ARG A 309 27.89 -3.26 -37.19
N LEU A 310 28.39 -2.08 -37.50
CA LEU A 310 28.23 -0.90 -36.64
C LEU A 310 26.77 -0.48 -36.54
N PRO A 311 26.34 0.13 -35.39
CA PRO A 311 25.02 0.67 -35.25
C PRO A 311 24.67 1.65 -36.38
N THR A 312 23.43 1.58 -36.83
CA THR A 312 22.92 2.55 -37.81
C THR A 312 22.55 3.86 -37.12
N THR A 313 22.39 4.93 -37.89
CA THR A 313 21.88 6.21 -37.39
C THR A 313 20.52 6.05 -36.65
N SER A 314 19.66 5.17 -37.16
CA SER A 314 18.36 4.88 -36.52
C SER A 314 18.53 4.26 -35.14
N GLU A 315 19.47 3.29 -35.00
CA GLU A 315 19.75 2.65 -33.70
C GLU A 315 20.32 3.66 -32.68
N TYR A 316 21.16 4.62 -33.14
CA TYR A 316 21.62 5.73 -32.30
C TYR A 316 20.48 6.65 -31.85
N HIS A 317 19.56 7.01 -32.73
CA HIS A 317 18.39 7.83 -32.37
C HIS A 317 17.49 7.12 -31.43
N GLU A 318 17.29 5.83 -31.60
CA GLU A 318 16.47 5.01 -30.67
C GLU A 318 17.14 4.88 -29.31
N ALA A 319 18.47 4.69 -29.24
CA ALA A 319 19.21 4.65 -28.00
C ALA A 319 19.14 5.97 -27.24
N ASN A 320 19.31 7.10 -27.94
CA ASN A 320 19.19 8.42 -27.32
C ASN A 320 17.78 8.68 -26.78
N ARG A 321 16.77 8.31 -27.54
CA ARG A 321 15.37 8.42 -27.07
C ARG A 321 15.12 7.56 -25.84
N PHE A 322 15.66 6.35 -25.80
CA PHE A 322 15.57 5.49 -24.64
C PHE A 322 16.30 6.06 -23.39
N ILE A 323 17.45 6.70 -23.60
CA ILE A 323 18.16 7.42 -22.52
C ILE A 323 17.32 8.58 -21.99
N GLU A 324 16.64 9.32 -22.86
CA GLU A 324 15.70 10.36 -22.46
C GLU A 324 14.57 9.76 -21.62
N ASP A 325 13.92 8.68 -22.08
CA ASP A 325 12.89 7.98 -21.32
C ASP A 325 13.38 7.49 -19.95
N LEU A 326 14.60 6.96 -19.86
CA LEU A 326 15.19 6.55 -18.57
C LEU A 326 15.40 7.72 -17.61
N SER A 327 15.71 8.91 -18.11
CA SER A 327 15.93 10.09 -17.27
C SER A 327 14.64 10.60 -16.60
N TYR A 328 13.46 10.27 -17.14
CA TYR A 328 12.16 10.56 -16.54
C TYR A 328 11.73 9.53 -15.48
N ARG A 329 12.32 8.34 -15.47
CA ARG A 329 12.00 7.30 -14.50
C ARG A 329 12.63 7.64 -13.16
N LYS A 330 11.81 7.84 -12.15
CA LYS A 330 12.27 8.15 -10.79
C LYS A 330 12.10 6.93 -9.89
N ALA A 331 13.09 6.73 -9.01
CA ALA A 331 12.99 5.73 -7.97
C ALA A 331 11.92 6.09 -6.92
N VAL A 332 11.67 7.39 -6.75
CA VAL A 332 10.63 7.94 -5.89
C VAL A 332 9.76 8.87 -6.72
N GLN A 333 8.45 8.65 -6.66
CA GLN A 333 7.47 9.47 -7.34
C GLN A 333 6.37 9.86 -6.34
N VAL A 334 6.12 11.15 -6.21
CA VAL A 334 5.11 11.69 -5.29
C VAL A 334 3.97 12.28 -6.09
N SER A 335 2.77 11.75 -5.92
CA SER A 335 1.53 12.36 -6.37
C SER A 335 0.89 13.09 -5.20
N ARG A 336 0.31 14.27 -5.44
CA ARG A 336 -0.23 15.16 -4.41
C ARG A 336 -1.69 15.48 -4.70
N TRP A 337 -2.51 15.50 -3.66
CA TRP A 337 -3.91 15.92 -3.69
C TRP A 337 -4.17 16.92 -2.56
N ARG A 338 -4.57 18.13 -2.91
CA ARG A 338 -5.08 19.08 -1.95
C ARG A 338 -6.54 18.75 -1.66
N LEU A 339 -6.80 18.32 -0.44
CA LEU A 339 -8.09 17.75 -0.09
C LEU A 339 -9.07 18.87 0.26
N ASP A 340 -10.02 19.16 -0.64
CA ASP A 340 -11.16 20.01 -0.30
C ASP A 340 -12.06 19.33 0.72
N HIS A 341 -12.44 20.05 1.76
CA HIS A 341 -13.20 19.49 2.87
C HIS A 341 -14.61 19.05 2.45
N THR A 342 -15.30 19.87 1.66
CA THR A 342 -16.67 19.59 1.20
C THR A 342 -16.70 18.38 0.30
N VAL A 343 -15.78 18.32 -0.66
CA VAL A 343 -15.66 17.16 -1.57
C VAL A 343 -15.32 15.89 -0.78
N CYS A 344 -14.44 15.97 0.21
CA CYS A 344 -14.10 14.83 1.07
C CYS A 344 -15.32 14.32 1.86
N LEU A 345 -16.16 15.21 2.38
CA LEU A 345 -17.41 14.82 3.05
C LEU A 345 -18.34 14.03 2.13
N GLU A 346 -18.51 14.46 0.88
CA GLU A 346 -19.34 13.76 -0.10
C GLU A 346 -18.76 12.38 -0.44
N VAL A 347 -17.46 12.33 -0.75
CA VAL A 347 -16.76 11.08 -1.06
C VAL A 347 -16.90 10.07 0.08
N VAL A 348 -16.67 10.50 1.32
CA VAL A 348 -16.77 9.60 2.47
C VAL A 348 -18.21 9.16 2.73
N ARG A 349 -19.21 10.02 2.55
CA ARG A 349 -20.63 9.63 2.63
C ARG A 349 -20.97 8.55 1.60
N ASP A 350 -20.51 8.68 0.36
CA ASP A 350 -20.73 7.68 -0.69
C ASP A 350 -20.03 6.35 -0.36
N MET A 351 -18.82 6.40 0.19
CA MET A 351 -18.12 5.20 0.66
C MET A 351 -18.91 4.49 1.78
N LEU A 352 -19.39 5.25 2.75
CA LEU A 352 -20.19 4.73 3.88
C LEU A 352 -21.56 4.20 3.42
N ALA A 353 -22.16 4.80 2.39
CA ALA A 353 -23.42 4.34 1.82
C ALA A 353 -23.30 2.93 1.25
N ALA A 354 -22.15 2.57 0.66
CA ALA A 354 -21.92 1.20 0.18
C ALA A 354 -21.96 0.19 1.34
N VAL A 355 -21.30 0.48 2.45
CA VAL A 355 -21.33 -0.39 3.65
C VAL A 355 -22.73 -0.46 4.24
N ALA A 356 -23.41 0.70 4.37
CA ALA A 356 -24.79 0.78 4.88
C ALA A 356 -25.76 -0.08 4.06
N MET A 357 -25.64 -0.01 2.73
CA MET A 357 -26.45 -0.84 1.84
C MET A 357 -26.22 -2.33 2.09
N ARG A 358 -24.96 -2.76 2.29
CA ARG A 358 -24.64 -4.17 2.56
C ARG A 358 -25.19 -4.63 3.90
N LEU A 359 -25.04 -3.84 4.94
CA LEU A 359 -25.62 -4.13 6.25
C LEU A 359 -27.15 -4.21 6.20
N ALA A 360 -27.82 -3.26 5.56
CA ALA A 360 -29.26 -3.29 5.38
C ALA A 360 -29.75 -4.53 4.61
N GLN A 361 -28.98 -5.01 3.63
CA GLN A 361 -29.28 -6.26 2.93
C GLN A 361 -29.20 -7.48 3.85
N VAL A 362 -28.19 -7.52 4.73
CA VAL A 362 -28.05 -8.59 5.71
C VAL A 362 -29.20 -8.56 6.72
N ASP A 363 -29.54 -7.39 7.26
CA ASP A 363 -30.64 -7.20 8.21
C ASP A 363 -32.00 -7.59 7.61
N ALA A 364 -32.18 -7.35 6.32
CA ALA A 364 -33.36 -7.80 5.59
C ALA A 364 -33.41 -9.30 5.31
N GLY A 365 -32.39 -10.07 5.77
CA GLY A 365 -32.29 -11.52 5.54
C GLY A 365 -32.00 -11.89 4.08
N ILE A 366 -31.48 -10.94 3.30
CA ILE A 366 -31.09 -11.18 1.92
C ILE A 366 -29.83 -12.05 1.93
N THR A 367 -29.97 -13.30 1.47
CA THR A 367 -28.83 -14.22 1.41
C THR A 367 -27.75 -13.71 0.46
N PRO A 368 -26.47 -13.71 0.87
CA PRO A 368 -25.35 -13.19 0.07
C PRO A 368 -25.25 -13.76 -1.34
N GLY A 369 -25.70 -15.00 -1.53
CA GLY A 369 -25.57 -15.71 -2.81
C GLY A 369 -26.35 -15.10 -3.99
N ARG A 370 -27.42 -14.34 -3.75
CA ARG A 370 -28.27 -13.82 -4.83
C ARG A 370 -28.12 -12.34 -5.15
N HIS A 371 -27.81 -11.50 -4.17
CA HIS A 371 -27.95 -10.05 -4.31
C HIS A 371 -26.67 -9.24 -4.01
N LEU A 372 -25.66 -9.85 -3.38
CA LEU A 372 -24.44 -9.15 -2.98
C LEU A 372 -23.33 -9.19 -4.06
N ARG A 373 -23.57 -9.86 -5.18
CA ARG A 373 -22.57 -9.97 -6.24
C ARG A 373 -22.59 -8.73 -7.12
N THR A 374 -21.43 -8.22 -7.38
CA THR A 374 -21.23 -7.29 -8.49
C THR A 374 -20.88 -8.09 -9.75
N TRP A 375 -21.56 -7.82 -10.84
CA TRP A 375 -21.30 -8.46 -12.14
C TRP A 375 -20.02 -7.96 -12.83
N LYS A 376 -19.19 -7.23 -12.12
CA LYS A 376 -17.89 -6.81 -12.64
C LYS A 376 -16.95 -8.02 -12.62
N GLN A 377 -16.77 -8.68 -13.77
CA GLN A 377 -15.88 -9.84 -13.93
C GLN A 377 -14.41 -9.54 -13.59
N ALA A 378 -13.97 -8.28 -13.71
CA ALA A 378 -12.59 -7.89 -13.49
C ALA A 378 -12.04 -8.22 -12.08
N PRO A 379 -12.76 -7.98 -10.96
CA PRO A 379 -12.26 -8.34 -9.64
C PRO A 379 -12.17 -9.85 -9.40
N CYS A 380 -12.96 -10.66 -10.13
CA CYS A 380 -13.04 -12.11 -9.90
C CYS A 380 -11.93 -12.89 -10.60
N VAL A 381 -11.39 -12.38 -11.69
CA VAL A 381 -10.59 -13.17 -12.63
C VAL A 381 -9.17 -12.63 -12.87
N ARG A 382 -8.87 -11.34 -12.63
CA ARG A 382 -7.54 -10.78 -12.96
C ARG A 382 -7.16 -9.55 -12.13
N PRO A 383 -5.84 -9.34 -11.92
CA PRO A 383 -4.68 -10.21 -12.20
C PRO A 383 -4.37 -11.19 -11.07
N PHE A 384 -4.99 -11.06 -9.89
CA PHE A 384 -4.62 -11.82 -8.68
C PHE A 384 -5.70 -12.80 -8.19
N GLY A 385 -6.84 -12.89 -8.91
CA GLY A 385 -7.99 -13.67 -8.47
C GLY A 385 -8.68 -13.06 -7.23
N CYS A 386 -9.91 -13.47 -6.98
CA CYS A 386 -10.62 -13.12 -5.76
C CYS A 386 -10.43 -14.24 -4.75
N ASP A 387 -9.95 -13.94 -3.54
CA ASP A 387 -9.72 -14.92 -2.46
C ASP A 387 -10.95 -15.74 -2.12
N VAL A 388 -12.14 -15.16 -2.32
CA VAL A 388 -13.43 -15.84 -2.09
C VAL A 388 -14.08 -16.34 -3.39
N SER A 389 -13.37 -16.42 -4.51
CA SER A 389 -13.94 -16.85 -5.79
C SER A 389 -14.48 -18.27 -5.76
N SER A 390 -13.72 -19.22 -5.20
CA SER A 390 -14.12 -20.61 -5.10
C SER A 390 -15.38 -20.80 -4.23
N PRO A 391 -15.44 -20.32 -2.96
CA PRO A 391 -16.67 -20.40 -2.17
C PRO A 391 -17.80 -19.54 -2.73
N CYS A 392 -17.50 -18.42 -3.41
CA CYS A 392 -18.50 -17.63 -4.11
C CYS A 392 -19.13 -18.40 -5.25
N LEU A 393 -18.35 -19.09 -6.07
CA LEU A 393 -18.86 -19.92 -7.16
C LEU A 393 -19.62 -21.16 -6.63
N ALA A 394 -19.12 -21.83 -5.58
CA ALA A 394 -19.79 -22.95 -4.94
C ALA A 394 -21.15 -22.54 -4.32
N SER A 395 -21.29 -21.31 -3.86
CA SER A 395 -22.55 -20.77 -3.33
C SER A 395 -23.54 -20.32 -4.42
N LEU A 396 -23.16 -20.40 -5.72
CA LEU A 396 -24.07 -20.13 -6.83
C LEU A 396 -25.19 -21.20 -6.84
N GLY A 397 -26.42 -20.77 -6.60
CA GLY A 397 -27.57 -21.66 -6.52
C GLY A 397 -27.82 -22.27 -5.12
N SER A 398 -26.90 -22.10 -4.17
CA SER A 398 -27.13 -22.51 -2.77
C SER A 398 -28.04 -21.51 -2.06
N ASN A 399 -29.05 -22.00 -1.39
CA ASN A 399 -29.88 -21.19 -0.50
C ASN A 399 -29.18 -20.90 0.83
N ASN A 400 -27.98 -21.44 1.07
CA ASN A 400 -27.21 -21.32 2.29
C ASN A 400 -25.73 -20.99 2.01
N ALA A 401 -25.48 -19.82 1.44
CA ALA A 401 -24.14 -19.35 1.13
C ALA A 401 -23.23 -19.28 2.38
N GLU A 402 -23.79 -19.01 3.57
CA GLU A 402 -23.05 -18.98 4.82
C GLU A 402 -22.54 -20.37 5.20
N ALA A 403 -23.39 -21.39 5.12
CA ALA A 403 -22.96 -22.77 5.40
C ALA A 403 -21.87 -23.22 4.43
N THR A 404 -22.01 -22.90 3.15
CA THR A 404 -20.99 -23.20 2.13
C THR A 404 -19.67 -22.48 2.43
N LEU A 405 -19.71 -21.24 2.85
CA LEU A 405 -18.49 -20.48 3.25
C LEU A 405 -17.86 -21.09 4.51
N ARG A 406 -18.67 -21.50 5.52
CA ARG A 406 -18.17 -22.14 6.75
C ARG A 406 -17.61 -23.54 6.48
N GLU A 407 -18.17 -24.29 5.55
CA GLU A 407 -17.63 -25.57 5.09
C GLU A 407 -16.23 -25.40 4.47
N HIS A 408 -16.04 -24.38 3.65
CA HIS A 408 -14.72 -24.05 3.10
C HIS A 408 -13.72 -23.58 4.17
N LEU A 409 -14.19 -23.02 5.30
CA LEU A 409 -13.35 -22.74 6.46
C LEU A 409 -12.84 -24.01 7.13
N GLY A 410 -13.72 -25.02 7.32
CA GLY A 410 -13.34 -26.33 7.87
C GLY A 410 -12.30 -27.05 7.01
N ALA A 411 -12.19 -26.71 5.73
CA ALA A 411 -11.17 -27.23 4.82
C ALA A 411 -9.78 -26.54 4.95
N GLY A 412 -9.57 -25.66 5.92
CA GLY A 412 -8.28 -25.00 6.18
C GLY A 412 -7.88 -23.90 5.19
N ARG A 413 -8.78 -23.51 4.28
CA ARG A 413 -8.53 -22.48 3.26
C ARG A 413 -8.69 -21.06 3.77
N PHE A 414 -9.42 -20.88 4.86
CA PHE A 414 -9.67 -19.59 5.49
C PHE A 414 -9.42 -19.71 7.00
N ARG A 415 -8.96 -18.64 7.60
CA ARG A 415 -8.89 -18.50 9.05
C ARG A 415 -9.92 -17.45 9.48
N LEU A 416 -10.48 -17.62 10.66
CA LEU A 416 -11.16 -16.55 11.37
C LEU A 416 -10.07 -15.67 12.00
N ASP A 417 -9.88 -14.48 11.48
CA ASP A 417 -9.19 -13.47 12.25
C ASP A 417 -10.15 -13.00 13.33
N VAL A 418 -10.03 -13.60 14.50
CA VAL A 418 -10.55 -12.99 15.71
C VAL A 418 -9.66 -11.76 15.91
N LEU A 419 -10.11 -10.59 15.45
CA LEU A 419 -9.45 -9.35 15.81
C LEU A 419 -9.44 -9.29 17.33
N PRO A 420 -8.28 -9.02 17.98
CA PRO A 420 -8.22 -8.90 19.43
C PRO A 420 -9.31 -7.92 19.87
N ALA A 421 -10.01 -8.28 20.93
CA ALA A 421 -10.99 -7.40 21.53
C ALA A 421 -10.32 -6.05 21.81
N VAL A 422 -11.02 -4.95 21.48
CA VAL A 422 -10.55 -3.60 21.77
C VAL A 422 -10.38 -3.52 23.29
N GLY A 423 -9.16 -3.60 23.77
CA GLY A 423 -8.85 -3.60 25.20
C GLY A 423 -7.45 -4.12 25.57
N ASP A 424 -6.85 -4.97 24.75
CA ASP A 424 -5.62 -5.66 25.15
C ASP A 424 -4.32 -5.07 24.57
N HIS A 425 -4.34 -3.82 24.09
CA HIS A 425 -3.15 -3.16 23.54
C HIS A 425 -2.63 -1.99 24.36
N ASP A 426 -3.00 -1.89 25.65
CA ASP A 426 -2.36 -0.94 26.58
C ASP A 426 -0.99 -1.39 27.09
N ASP A 427 -0.59 -2.63 26.79
CA ASP A 427 0.77 -3.11 27.07
C ASP A 427 1.69 -2.78 25.86
N ALA A 428 2.03 -1.49 25.70
CA ALA A 428 3.25 -1.13 24.99
C ALA A 428 4.40 -1.71 25.81
N PRO A 429 5.35 -2.47 25.20
CA PRO A 429 6.55 -2.87 25.93
C PRO A 429 7.24 -1.60 26.43
N GLU A 430 7.43 -1.52 27.76
CA GLU A 430 8.32 -0.55 28.34
C GLU A 430 9.65 -0.65 27.59
N ALA A 431 10.06 0.46 26.99
CA ALA A 431 11.34 0.55 26.31
C ALA A 431 12.46 0.20 27.30
N PRO A 432 13.45 -0.62 26.90
CA PRO A 432 14.59 -0.94 27.74
C PRO A 432 15.49 0.27 28.02
#